data_0a46e1d877662a7a21b335473b8c0c53
#
_entry.id   0a46e1d877662a7a21b335473b8c0c53
#
_cell.length_a   1.000
_cell.length_b   1.000
_cell.length_c   1.000
_cell.angle_alpha   90.00
_cell.angle_beta   90.00
_cell.angle_gamma   90.00
#
_symmetry.space_group_name_H-M   'P 1'
#
loop_
_entity.id
_entity.type
_entity.pdbx_description
1 polymer ?
#
loop_
_entity_poly.entity_id
_entity_poly.type
_entity_poly.pdbx_seq_one_letter_code
_entity_poly.pdbx_strand_id
1 'polypeptide(L)'
;KRIEKKNCMNWITKFIKPKIKSLFKKRSSDNKDALWTTCECKNLLYKDDLFNNISVCPTCGSHHKLSPEERFKIFFDNKEYTILETPLPKDDPLKFSDTKKYTERLKKAREQTNQSDAIVIANGKLEGINVTVGAQNFSFIGGSLGAAAGEAFIHGIQHAIENKNPFVFFSCSGGARMQESAIALMQMTRSVLGVHELKKANLPYIVVMTNPTAGGVTASFAGLGDILIGEPKAI
;
A
#
# COMPACT_ATOMS: atom_id res chain seq x y z
N LYS A 1 64.78 -19.81 3.50
CA LYS A 1 63.86 -20.98 3.38
C LYS A 1 62.49 -20.55 3.79
N ARG A 2 61.62 -20.34 2.79
CA ARG A 2 60.19 -20.07 3.00
C ARG A 2 59.47 -21.40 3.25
N ILE A 3 58.78 -21.50 4.36
CA ILE A 3 57.93 -22.66 4.70
C ILE A 3 56.55 -22.40 4.09
N GLU A 4 56.19 -23.18 3.06
CA GLU A 4 54.84 -23.22 2.53
C GLU A 4 53.87 -23.83 3.51
N LYS A 5 52.90 -23.07 4.00
CA LYS A 5 51.76 -23.60 4.77
C LYS A 5 50.80 -24.30 3.80
N LYS A 6 50.84 -25.63 3.74
CA LYS A 6 49.81 -26.47 3.14
C LYS A 6 48.47 -26.25 3.86
N ASN A 7 47.52 -25.60 3.18
CA ASN A 7 46.15 -25.51 3.61
C ASN A 7 45.51 -26.91 3.60
N CYS A 8 45.44 -27.53 4.74
CA CYS A 8 44.70 -28.77 4.93
C CYS A 8 43.22 -28.45 4.96
N MET A 9 42.57 -28.52 3.80
CA MET A 9 41.13 -28.25 3.63
C MET A 9 40.38 -29.46 4.18
N ASN A 10 39.76 -29.26 5.35
CA ASN A 10 39.06 -30.28 6.12
C ASN A 10 37.87 -30.84 5.28
N TRP A 11 37.73 -32.16 5.21
CA TRP A 11 36.71 -32.88 4.43
C TRP A 11 35.27 -32.39 4.78
N ILE A 12 35.04 -31.93 6.00
CA ILE A 12 33.81 -31.33 6.48
C ILE A 12 33.43 -30.10 5.66
N THR A 13 34.40 -29.27 5.24
CA THR A 13 34.10 -28.05 4.43
C THR A 13 33.73 -28.35 2.99
N LYS A 14 34.07 -29.52 2.45
CA LYS A 14 33.73 -29.96 1.10
C LYS A 14 32.27 -30.52 1.01
N PHE A 15 31.80 -31.18 2.06
CA PHE A 15 30.49 -31.83 2.05
C PHE A 15 29.37 -31.01 2.72
N ILE A 16 29.66 -30.24 3.76
CA ILE A 16 28.66 -29.52 4.55
C ILE A 16 28.35 -28.12 3.95
N LYS A 17 29.35 -27.36 3.49
CA LYS A 17 29.16 -26.02 2.92
C LYS A 17 28.20 -25.97 1.72
N PRO A 18 28.24 -26.90 0.73
CA PRO A 18 27.27 -26.87 -0.37
C PRO A 18 25.84 -27.14 0.08
N LYS A 19 25.62 -28.04 1.03
CA LYS A 19 24.28 -28.35 1.55
C LYS A 19 23.72 -27.21 2.41
N ILE A 20 24.54 -26.57 3.22
CA ILE A 20 24.12 -25.41 4.02
C ILE A 20 23.81 -24.19 3.12
N LYS A 21 24.60 -23.96 2.05
CA LYS A 21 24.29 -22.89 1.07
C LYS A 21 22.97 -23.12 0.33
N SER A 22 22.57 -24.37 0.10
CA SER A 22 21.27 -24.68 -0.53
C SER A 22 20.10 -24.53 0.45
N LEU A 23 20.33 -24.73 1.76
CA LEU A 23 19.33 -24.48 2.80
C LEU A 23 19.10 -22.99 3.08
N PHE A 24 20.15 -22.17 2.85
CA PHE A 24 20.07 -20.69 2.98
C PHE A 24 19.89 -19.97 1.64
N LYS A 25 19.51 -20.67 0.58
CA LYS A 25 19.05 -20.00 -0.64
C LYS A 25 17.82 -19.18 -0.24
N LYS A 26 17.99 -17.86 -0.21
CA LYS A 26 16.96 -16.88 0.10
C LYS A 26 15.72 -17.24 -0.69
N ARG A 27 14.76 -17.89 -0.06
CA ARG A 27 13.42 -18.05 -0.61
C ARG A 27 12.86 -16.64 -0.68
N SER A 28 12.94 -16.01 -1.83
CA SER A 28 11.99 -14.98 -2.22
C SER A 28 10.67 -15.72 -2.42
N SER A 29 9.98 -16.01 -1.35
CA SER A 29 8.66 -16.56 -1.43
C SER A 29 7.69 -15.44 -1.03
N ASP A 30 7.21 -14.72 -2.01
CA ASP A 30 5.84 -14.25 -2.00
C ASP A 30 4.90 -15.50 -2.00
N ASN A 31 5.04 -16.31 -0.96
CA ASN A 31 4.12 -17.42 -0.74
C ASN A 31 2.91 -16.80 -0.03
N LYS A 32 1.85 -16.49 -0.80
CA LYS A 32 0.56 -16.05 -0.26
C LYS A 32 0.01 -17.04 0.79
N ASP A 33 0.50 -18.28 0.78
CA ASP A 33 0.09 -19.37 1.66
C ASP A 33 0.98 -19.55 2.91
N ALA A 34 2.00 -18.72 3.11
CA ALA A 34 2.81 -18.81 4.30
C ALA A 34 2.00 -18.34 5.52
N LEU A 35 1.74 -19.26 6.46
CA LEU A 35 1.01 -18.98 7.70
C LEU A 35 1.77 -18.05 8.66
N TRP A 36 3.06 -17.86 8.45
CA TRP A 36 3.95 -17.10 9.32
C TRP A 36 4.60 -15.92 8.58
N THR A 37 4.82 -14.84 9.29
CA THR A 37 5.56 -13.66 8.83
C THR A 37 6.62 -13.29 9.85
N THR A 38 7.69 -12.60 9.42
CA THR A 38 8.74 -12.13 10.30
C THR A 38 8.63 -10.62 10.47
N CYS A 39 8.52 -10.15 11.70
CA CYS A 39 8.55 -8.74 12.02
C CYS A 39 9.98 -8.15 11.91
N GLU A 40 10.09 -6.82 11.80
CA GLU A 40 11.37 -6.09 11.84
C GLU A 40 12.17 -6.36 13.11
N CYS A 41 11.50 -6.64 14.24
CA CYS A 41 12.12 -7.07 15.49
C CYS A 41 12.61 -8.53 15.48
N LYS A 42 12.58 -9.21 14.31
CA LYS A 42 12.97 -10.60 14.07
C LYS A 42 12.09 -11.67 14.72
N ASN A 43 11.01 -11.30 15.39
CA ASN A 43 10.03 -12.26 15.90
C ASN A 43 9.24 -12.86 14.76
N LEU A 44 9.01 -14.17 14.85
CA LEU A 44 8.14 -14.92 13.97
C LEU A 44 6.69 -14.78 14.47
N LEU A 45 5.79 -14.31 13.63
CA LEU A 45 4.39 -14.05 13.96
C LEU A 45 3.47 -14.93 13.10
N TYR A 46 2.45 -15.50 13.72
CA TYR A 46 1.36 -16.16 12.99
C TYR A 46 0.45 -15.09 12.38
N LYS A 47 0.13 -15.23 11.08
CA LYS A 47 -0.59 -14.17 10.35
C LYS A 47 -1.98 -13.88 10.91
N ASP A 48 -2.71 -14.92 11.32
CA ASP A 48 -4.05 -14.72 11.87
C ASP A 48 -4.00 -14.01 13.23
N ASP A 49 -3.03 -14.34 14.08
CA ASP A 49 -2.83 -13.65 15.35
C ASP A 49 -2.44 -12.19 15.15
N LEU A 50 -1.57 -11.94 14.17
CA LEU A 50 -1.18 -10.59 13.79
C LEU A 50 -2.39 -9.80 13.27
N PHE A 51 -3.21 -10.39 12.41
CA PHE A 51 -4.42 -9.76 11.90
C PHE A 51 -5.45 -9.48 13.01
N ASN A 52 -5.64 -10.43 13.94
CA ASN A 52 -6.50 -10.24 15.10
C ASN A 52 -5.99 -9.13 16.04
N ASN A 53 -4.68 -8.89 16.06
CA ASN A 53 -4.06 -7.76 16.77
C ASN A 53 -3.95 -6.51 15.86
N ILE A 54 -4.88 -6.32 14.93
CA ILE A 54 -4.97 -5.16 14.03
C ILE A 54 -3.67 -4.95 13.24
N SER A 55 -2.98 -6.04 12.89
CA SER A 55 -1.68 -6.03 12.18
C SER A 55 -0.57 -5.25 12.88
N VAL A 56 -0.66 -5.12 14.20
CA VAL A 56 0.38 -4.54 15.05
C VAL A 56 1.17 -5.65 15.73
N CYS A 57 2.50 -5.62 15.64
CA CYS A 57 3.35 -6.60 16.33
C CYS A 57 3.20 -6.48 17.86
N PRO A 58 2.81 -7.56 18.55
CA PRO A 58 2.60 -7.50 20.01
C PRO A 58 3.90 -7.27 20.80
N THR A 59 5.05 -7.56 20.18
CA THR A 59 6.35 -7.45 20.87
C THR A 59 6.96 -6.06 20.75
N CYS A 60 6.93 -5.44 19.57
CA CYS A 60 7.62 -4.16 19.31
C CYS A 60 6.68 -3.00 18.93
N GLY A 61 5.38 -3.25 18.79
CA GLY A 61 4.41 -2.25 18.38
C GLY A 61 4.55 -1.79 16.92
N SER A 62 5.31 -2.51 16.08
CA SER A 62 5.46 -2.16 14.66
C SER A 62 4.18 -2.48 13.89
N HIS A 63 3.71 -1.52 13.09
CA HIS A 63 2.56 -1.70 12.21
C HIS A 63 2.98 -2.41 10.93
N HIS A 64 2.31 -3.50 10.60
CA HIS A 64 2.52 -4.21 9.35
C HIS A 64 1.65 -3.63 8.24
N LYS A 65 2.14 -3.69 7.00
CA LYS A 65 1.39 -3.20 5.84
C LYS A 65 0.14 -4.04 5.63
N LEU A 66 -0.98 -3.37 5.44
CA LEU A 66 -2.27 -3.94 5.12
C LEU A 66 -2.64 -3.66 3.66
N SER A 67 -3.25 -4.62 3.01
CA SER A 67 -3.97 -4.38 1.77
C SER A 67 -5.24 -3.53 2.03
N PRO A 68 -5.80 -2.85 1.03
CA PRO A 68 -7.07 -2.17 1.18
C PRO A 68 -8.19 -3.06 1.72
N GLU A 69 -8.28 -4.29 1.23
CA GLU A 69 -9.30 -5.23 1.69
C GLU A 69 -9.16 -5.60 3.17
N GLU A 70 -7.94 -5.90 3.63
CA GLU A 70 -7.65 -6.16 5.04
C GLU A 70 -7.98 -4.95 5.91
N ARG A 71 -7.66 -3.74 5.43
CA ARG A 71 -7.97 -2.48 6.13
C ARG A 71 -9.47 -2.25 6.25
N PHE A 72 -10.22 -2.49 5.19
CA PHE A 72 -11.68 -2.38 5.23
C PHE A 72 -12.32 -3.39 6.18
N LYS A 73 -11.83 -4.63 6.21
CA LYS A 73 -12.28 -5.66 7.15
C LYS A 73 -12.04 -5.29 8.62
N ILE A 74 -11.00 -4.52 8.91
CA ILE A 74 -10.70 -4.02 10.26
C ILE A 74 -11.55 -2.79 10.59
N PHE A 75 -11.80 -1.93 9.59
CA PHE A 75 -12.37 -0.62 9.79
C PHE A 75 -13.90 -0.62 9.87
N PHE A 76 -14.57 -1.38 9.01
CA PHE A 76 -16.03 -1.38 8.94
C PHE A 76 -16.69 -2.34 9.93
N ASP A 77 -17.87 -1.95 10.41
CA ASP A 77 -18.72 -2.76 11.28
C ASP A 77 -19.01 -4.11 10.65
N ASN A 78 -18.96 -5.16 11.45
CA ASN A 78 -19.22 -6.55 11.02
C ASN A 78 -18.42 -7.01 9.79
N LYS A 79 -17.39 -6.25 9.37
CA LYS A 79 -16.62 -6.45 8.13
C LYS A 79 -17.50 -6.30 6.87
N GLU A 80 -18.60 -5.56 6.96
CA GLU A 80 -19.55 -5.35 5.87
C GLU A 80 -19.25 -4.03 5.14
N TYR A 81 -18.91 -4.12 3.87
CA TYR A 81 -18.67 -2.97 3.00
C TYR A 81 -18.90 -3.31 1.53
N THR A 82 -19.12 -2.30 0.73
CA THR A 82 -19.21 -2.41 -0.73
C THR A 82 -18.05 -1.68 -1.37
N ILE A 83 -17.29 -2.35 -2.22
CA ILE A 83 -16.25 -1.72 -3.05
C ILE A 83 -16.95 -0.95 -4.18
N LEU A 84 -16.57 0.30 -4.38
CA LEU A 84 -17.08 1.13 -5.45
C LEU A 84 -16.26 0.89 -6.74
N GLU A 85 -16.95 0.66 -7.84
CA GLU A 85 -16.33 0.65 -9.16
C GLU A 85 -15.88 2.06 -9.51
N THR A 86 -14.62 2.21 -9.87
CA THR A 86 -14.04 3.50 -10.23
C THR A 86 -13.68 3.55 -11.71
N PRO A 87 -13.88 4.69 -12.38
CA PRO A 87 -13.51 4.83 -13.79
C PRO A 87 -12.02 4.58 -14.00
N LEU A 88 -11.69 3.83 -15.04
CA LEU A 88 -10.30 3.54 -15.41
C LEU A 88 -9.93 4.33 -16.68
N PRO A 89 -9.02 5.30 -16.58
CA PRO A 89 -8.48 5.97 -17.74
C PRO A 89 -7.62 5.01 -18.57
N LYS A 90 -7.33 5.41 -19.82
CA LYS A 90 -6.49 4.64 -20.73
C LYS A 90 -5.11 4.38 -20.11
N ASP A 91 -4.68 3.12 -20.13
CA ASP A 91 -3.35 2.72 -19.69
C ASP A 91 -2.26 3.34 -20.58
N ASP A 92 -1.18 3.79 -19.94
CA ASP A 92 0.06 4.23 -20.58
C ASP A 92 -0.14 5.18 -21.79
N PRO A 93 -0.78 6.33 -21.61
CA PRO A 93 -0.99 7.27 -22.72
C PRO A 93 0.31 7.85 -23.28
N LEU A 94 1.40 7.83 -22.48
CA LEU A 94 2.71 8.36 -22.86
C LEU A 94 3.63 7.31 -23.51
N LYS A 95 3.21 6.04 -23.55
CA LYS A 95 4.01 4.89 -24.03
C LYS A 95 5.38 4.83 -23.35
N PHE A 96 5.38 4.98 -22.02
CA PHE A 96 6.60 5.01 -21.22
C PHE A 96 7.31 3.65 -21.23
N SER A 97 8.62 3.70 -21.42
CA SER A 97 9.50 2.53 -21.33
C SER A 97 10.87 2.93 -20.75
N ASP A 98 11.30 2.20 -19.74
CA ASP A 98 12.68 2.24 -19.22
C ASP A 98 13.31 0.84 -19.42
N THR A 99 13.67 0.14 -18.36
CA THR A 99 14.09 -1.27 -18.40
C THR A 99 12.95 -2.23 -18.77
N LYS A 100 11.67 -1.80 -18.61
CA LYS A 100 10.46 -2.54 -18.95
C LYS A 100 9.37 -1.56 -19.38
N LYS A 101 8.46 -2.00 -20.24
CA LYS A 101 7.28 -1.21 -20.61
C LYS A 101 6.39 -0.99 -19.40
N TYR A 102 5.81 0.21 -19.30
CA TYR A 102 4.91 0.53 -18.20
C TYR A 102 3.67 -0.36 -18.20
N THR A 103 3.13 -0.72 -19.36
CA THR A 103 2.03 -1.68 -19.50
C THR A 103 2.33 -3.04 -18.88
N GLU A 104 3.57 -3.53 -18.97
CA GLU A 104 3.99 -4.78 -18.32
C GLU A 104 4.03 -4.63 -16.79
N ARG A 105 4.43 -3.45 -16.28
CA ARG A 105 4.41 -3.16 -14.84
C ARG A 105 2.98 -3.11 -14.30
N LEU A 106 2.06 -2.47 -15.03
CA LEU A 106 0.64 -2.41 -14.68
C LEU A 106 0.03 -3.82 -14.65
N LYS A 107 0.24 -4.61 -15.70
CA LYS A 107 -0.23 -6.00 -15.76
C LYS A 107 0.24 -6.81 -14.55
N LYS A 108 1.53 -6.78 -14.28
CA LYS A 108 2.11 -7.49 -13.13
C LYS A 108 1.54 -7.00 -11.79
N ALA A 109 1.38 -5.69 -11.61
CA ALA A 109 0.82 -5.14 -10.39
C ALA A 109 -0.64 -5.58 -10.18
N ARG A 110 -1.46 -5.57 -11.23
CA ARG A 110 -2.83 -6.06 -11.22
C ARG A 110 -2.92 -7.56 -10.86
N GLU A 111 -2.07 -8.39 -11.48
CA GLU A 111 -1.99 -9.82 -11.18
C GLU A 111 -1.57 -10.09 -9.72
N GLN A 112 -0.64 -9.31 -9.18
CA GLN A 112 -0.14 -9.49 -7.81
C GLN A 112 -1.12 -9.01 -6.74
N THR A 113 -1.84 -7.93 -7.01
CA THR A 113 -2.70 -7.28 -6.00
C THR A 113 -4.18 -7.60 -6.16
N ASN A 114 -4.57 -8.16 -7.30
CA ASN A 114 -5.97 -8.35 -7.71
C ASN A 114 -6.77 -7.02 -7.68
N GLN A 115 -6.11 -5.90 -8.01
CA GLN A 115 -6.69 -4.56 -8.01
C GLN A 115 -6.43 -3.86 -9.35
N SER A 116 -7.33 -2.97 -9.73
CA SER A 116 -7.22 -2.21 -10.98
C SER A 116 -6.12 -1.16 -10.93
N ASP A 117 -5.95 -0.48 -9.78
CA ASP A 117 -4.89 0.49 -9.50
C ASP A 117 -4.61 0.63 -7.99
N ALA A 118 -3.78 1.59 -7.61
CA ALA A 118 -3.26 1.75 -6.25
C ALA A 118 -4.31 2.20 -5.22
N ILE A 119 -5.41 2.82 -5.62
CA ILE A 119 -6.47 3.30 -4.71
C ILE A 119 -7.73 2.47 -4.91
N VAL A 120 -8.29 2.01 -3.80
CA VAL A 120 -9.60 1.34 -3.73
C VAL A 120 -10.51 2.16 -2.85
N ILE A 121 -11.75 2.34 -3.29
CA ILE A 121 -12.79 3.05 -2.54
C ILE A 121 -13.84 2.05 -2.11
N ALA A 122 -14.28 2.18 -0.86
CA ALA A 122 -15.37 1.38 -0.31
C ALA A 122 -16.34 2.26 0.46
N ASN A 123 -17.58 1.79 0.60
CA ASN A 123 -18.59 2.39 1.43
C ASN A 123 -19.13 1.35 2.42
N GLY A 124 -19.37 1.75 3.65
CA GLY A 124 -19.88 0.88 4.71
C GLY A 124 -20.22 1.69 5.94
N LYS A 125 -20.40 1.02 7.09
CA LYS A 125 -20.68 1.67 8.36
C LYS A 125 -19.51 1.55 9.32
N LEU A 126 -19.30 2.59 10.11
CA LEU A 126 -18.42 2.62 11.27
C LEU A 126 -19.24 3.15 12.45
N GLU A 127 -19.38 2.36 13.51
CA GLU A 127 -20.22 2.69 14.67
C GLU A 127 -21.66 3.11 14.26
N GLY A 128 -22.20 2.43 13.24
CA GLY A 128 -23.53 2.69 12.69
C GLY A 128 -23.61 3.89 11.73
N ILE A 129 -22.56 4.69 11.57
CA ILE A 129 -22.49 5.86 10.68
C ILE A 129 -22.02 5.43 9.30
N ASN A 130 -22.71 5.82 8.23
CA ASN A 130 -22.24 5.59 6.87
C ASN A 130 -20.98 6.40 6.60
N VAL A 131 -19.94 5.75 6.06
CA VAL A 131 -18.64 6.35 5.78
C VAL A 131 -18.16 5.90 4.41
N THR A 132 -17.66 6.84 3.61
CA THR A 132 -16.90 6.52 2.40
C THR A 132 -15.42 6.47 2.73
N VAL A 133 -14.74 5.37 2.35
CA VAL A 133 -13.35 5.12 2.74
C VAL A 133 -12.51 4.84 1.51
N GLY A 134 -11.38 5.53 1.39
CA GLY A 134 -10.33 5.23 0.44
C GLY A 134 -9.11 4.60 1.09
N ALA A 135 -8.49 3.64 0.43
CA ALA A 135 -7.24 3.04 0.91
C ALA A 135 -6.24 2.86 -0.24
N GLN A 136 -5.00 3.26 -0.02
CA GLN A 136 -3.89 3.06 -0.96
C GLN A 136 -3.17 1.75 -0.68
N ASN A 137 -2.87 1.02 -1.76
CA ASN A 137 -2.08 -0.22 -1.73
C ASN A 137 -0.64 0.05 -2.14
N PHE A 138 0.28 0.00 -1.20
CA PHE A 138 1.70 0.16 -1.50
C PHE A 138 2.27 -0.93 -2.41
N SER A 139 1.67 -2.13 -2.41
CA SER A 139 2.08 -3.23 -3.29
C SER A 139 1.79 -2.95 -4.77
N PHE A 140 0.87 -2.03 -5.07
CA PHE A 140 0.61 -1.58 -6.43
C PHE A 140 1.54 -0.42 -6.80
N ILE A 141 2.65 -0.71 -7.44
CA ILE A 141 3.67 0.27 -7.90
C ILE A 141 4.00 1.33 -6.81
N GLY A 142 4.27 0.87 -5.57
CA GLY A 142 4.60 1.75 -4.44
C GLY A 142 3.45 2.65 -3.97
N GLY A 143 2.19 2.28 -4.24
CA GLY A 143 1.03 3.10 -3.90
C GLY A 143 0.98 4.44 -4.67
N SER A 144 1.72 4.55 -5.79
CA SER A 144 1.96 5.83 -6.45
C SER A 144 0.69 6.43 -7.08
N LEU A 145 0.57 7.76 -6.98
CA LEU A 145 -0.53 8.54 -7.54
C LEU A 145 -0.35 8.70 -9.06
N GLY A 146 -1.11 7.94 -9.83
CA GLY A 146 -1.27 8.04 -11.27
C GLY A 146 -2.67 8.48 -11.66
N ALA A 147 -2.98 8.50 -12.96
CA ALA A 147 -4.28 8.92 -13.49
C ALA A 147 -5.43 8.10 -12.89
N ALA A 148 -5.31 6.76 -12.87
CA ALA A 148 -6.34 5.89 -12.34
C ALA A 148 -6.51 6.04 -10.82
N ALA A 149 -5.42 6.18 -10.08
CA ALA A 149 -5.46 6.45 -8.64
C ALA A 149 -6.11 7.82 -8.34
N GLY A 150 -5.78 8.85 -9.13
CA GLY A 150 -6.41 10.17 -9.01
C GLY A 150 -7.90 10.14 -9.31
N GLU A 151 -8.31 9.41 -10.34
CA GLU A 151 -9.71 9.22 -10.68
C GLU A 151 -10.49 8.51 -9.57
N ALA A 152 -9.93 7.42 -9.03
CA ALA A 152 -10.52 6.71 -7.90
C ALA A 152 -10.70 7.63 -6.68
N PHE A 153 -9.70 8.45 -6.36
CA PHE A 153 -9.77 9.40 -5.25
C PHE A 153 -10.90 10.43 -5.44
N ILE A 154 -11.01 11.01 -6.63
CA ILE A 154 -12.08 11.98 -6.97
C ILE A 154 -13.45 11.31 -6.92
N HIS A 155 -13.57 10.09 -7.46
CA HIS A 155 -14.81 9.33 -7.41
C HIS A 155 -15.26 9.05 -5.96
N GLY A 156 -14.31 8.71 -5.08
CA GLY A 156 -14.58 8.54 -3.64
C GLY A 156 -15.13 9.82 -2.99
N ILE A 157 -14.55 10.97 -3.31
CA ILE A 157 -15.04 12.27 -2.84
C ILE A 157 -16.45 12.57 -3.37
N GLN A 158 -16.68 12.36 -4.67
CA GLN A 158 -18.01 12.58 -5.27
C GLN A 158 -19.07 11.71 -4.60
N HIS A 159 -18.77 10.41 -4.41
CA HIS A 159 -19.66 9.51 -3.69
C HIS A 159 -19.94 9.99 -2.26
N ALA A 160 -18.91 10.47 -1.54
CA ALA A 160 -19.08 11.02 -0.19
C ALA A 160 -20.02 12.24 -0.19
N ILE A 161 -19.86 13.16 -1.14
CA ILE A 161 -20.71 14.35 -1.29
C ILE A 161 -22.16 13.96 -1.60
N GLU A 162 -22.39 13.09 -2.58
CA GLU A 162 -23.70 12.64 -3.02
C GLU A 162 -24.50 11.96 -1.89
N ASN A 163 -23.78 11.15 -1.08
CA ASN A 163 -24.40 10.40 0.02
C ASN A 163 -24.31 11.12 1.38
N LYS A 164 -23.72 12.33 1.41
CA LYS A 164 -23.49 13.11 2.65
C LYS A 164 -22.71 12.33 3.71
N ASN A 165 -21.74 11.54 3.28
CA ASN A 165 -20.87 10.74 4.14
C ASN A 165 -19.60 11.49 4.50
N PRO A 166 -19.01 11.32 5.69
CA PRO A 166 -17.61 11.66 5.91
C PRO A 166 -16.71 10.84 4.99
N PHE A 167 -15.57 11.42 4.61
CA PHE A 167 -14.56 10.74 3.82
C PHE A 167 -13.32 10.43 4.64
N VAL A 168 -12.99 9.16 4.78
CA VAL A 168 -11.77 8.69 5.47
C VAL A 168 -10.80 8.13 4.45
N PHE A 169 -9.54 8.52 4.53
CA PHE A 169 -8.53 8.07 3.57
C PHE A 169 -7.29 7.51 4.26
N PHE A 170 -6.97 6.25 3.99
CA PHE A 170 -5.73 5.61 4.42
C PHE A 170 -4.66 5.76 3.35
N SER A 171 -3.71 6.66 3.57
CA SER A 171 -2.64 6.93 2.61
C SER A 171 -1.44 6.01 2.84
N CYS A 172 -0.92 5.42 1.75
CA CYS A 172 0.29 4.59 1.77
C CYS A 172 0.99 4.69 0.41
N SER A 173 1.93 5.64 0.25
CA SER A 173 2.47 5.97 -1.07
C SER A 173 3.88 6.53 -1.00
N GLY A 174 4.68 6.20 -2.04
CA GLY A 174 5.94 6.86 -2.33
C GLY A 174 5.81 8.21 -3.05
N GLY A 175 4.60 8.60 -3.52
CA GLY A 175 4.33 9.87 -4.19
C GLY A 175 3.74 9.75 -5.59
N ALA A 176 4.02 10.72 -6.48
CA ALA A 176 3.52 10.73 -7.85
C ALA A 176 4.11 9.61 -8.71
N ARG A 177 3.31 9.04 -9.62
CA ARG A 177 3.72 7.93 -10.50
C ARG A 177 4.64 8.41 -11.61
N MET A 178 5.93 8.09 -11.50
CA MET A 178 6.96 8.56 -12.41
C MET A 178 6.68 8.20 -13.89
N GLN A 179 6.12 7.03 -14.15
CA GLN A 179 5.81 6.54 -15.50
C GLN A 179 4.74 7.37 -16.22
N GLU A 180 3.96 8.12 -15.48
CA GLU A 180 2.90 9.00 -16.02
C GLU A 180 3.29 10.48 -16.06
N SER A 181 4.51 10.83 -15.62
CA SER A 181 5.10 12.16 -15.76
C SER A 181 4.13 13.30 -15.33
N ALA A 182 3.91 14.28 -16.21
CA ALA A 182 3.02 15.42 -15.94
C ALA A 182 1.57 15.01 -15.62
N ILE A 183 1.07 13.90 -16.17
CA ILE A 183 -0.28 13.40 -15.88
C ILE A 183 -0.40 13.06 -14.39
N ALA A 184 0.60 12.41 -13.80
CA ALA A 184 0.63 12.10 -12.37
C ALA A 184 0.70 13.39 -11.51
N LEU A 185 1.45 14.39 -11.92
CA LEU A 185 1.52 15.68 -11.23
C LEU A 185 0.18 16.42 -11.26
N MET A 186 -0.55 16.35 -12.37
CA MET A 186 -1.88 16.95 -12.48
C MET A 186 -2.90 16.29 -11.54
N GLN A 187 -2.70 15.01 -11.15
CA GLN A 187 -3.59 14.38 -10.17
C GLN A 187 -3.42 15.01 -8.77
N MET A 188 -2.26 15.56 -8.43
CA MET A 188 -2.09 16.29 -7.18
C MET A 188 -3.02 17.52 -7.15
N THR A 189 -3.04 18.31 -8.20
CA THR A 189 -3.95 19.47 -8.31
C THR A 189 -5.43 19.06 -8.30
N ARG A 190 -5.79 18.01 -9.05
CA ARG A 190 -7.16 17.49 -9.08
C ARG A 190 -7.62 17.04 -7.69
N SER A 191 -6.78 16.32 -6.96
CA SER A 191 -7.10 15.84 -5.61
C SER A 191 -7.30 16.99 -4.62
N VAL A 192 -6.50 18.05 -4.71
CA VAL A 192 -6.68 19.28 -3.90
C VAL A 192 -8.03 19.93 -4.17
N LEU A 193 -8.41 20.05 -5.45
CA LEU A 193 -9.74 20.58 -5.84
C LEU A 193 -10.88 19.70 -5.31
N GLY A 194 -10.74 18.37 -5.40
CA GLY A 194 -11.72 17.44 -4.83
C GLY A 194 -11.92 17.63 -3.32
N VAL A 195 -10.81 17.74 -2.56
CA VAL A 195 -10.90 18.04 -1.12
C VAL A 195 -11.58 19.38 -0.85
N HIS A 196 -11.33 20.38 -1.68
CA HIS A 196 -11.99 21.68 -1.55
C HIS A 196 -13.50 21.57 -1.75
N GLU A 197 -13.99 20.79 -2.74
CA GLU A 197 -15.42 20.56 -2.94
C GLU A 197 -16.05 19.78 -1.76
N LEU A 198 -15.35 18.81 -1.20
CA LEU A 198 -15.79 18.10 0.01
C LEU A 198 -15.96 19.07 1.19
N LYS A 199 -15.00 19.98 1.39
CA LYS A 199 -15.08 21.03 2.42
C LYS A 199 -16.21 22.00 2.19
N LYS A 200 -16.50 22.40 0.95
CA LYS A 200 -17.68 23.22 0.60
C LYS A 200 -18.99 22.51 0.95
N ALA A 201 -19.03 21.18 0.83
CA ALA A 201 -20.17 20.37 1.23
C ALA A 201 -20.30 20.22 2.76
N ASN A 202 -19.39 20.79 3.56
CA ASN A 202 -19.30 20.68 5.02
C ASN A 202 -19.19 19.23 5.50
N LEU A 203 -18.49 18.38 4.75
CA LEU A 203 -18.26 16.99 5.12
C LEU A 203 -16.84 16.80 5.65
N PRO A 204 -16.66 16.04 6.75
CA PRO A 204 -15.36 15.82 7.35
C PRO A 204 -14.44 15.02 6.41
N TYR A 205 -13.19 15.44 6.29
CA TYR A 205 -12.13 14.71 5.64
C TYR A 205 -11.08 14.27 6.66
N ILE A 206 -10.96 12.98 6.89
CA ILE A 206 -10.05 12.39 7.85
C ILE A 206 -8.97 11.59 7.10
N VAL A 207 -7.71 11.87 7.35
CA VAL A 207 -6.59 11.15 6.73
C VAL A 207 -5.82 10.37 7.78
N VAL A 208 -5.62 9.09 7.50
CA VAL A 208 -4.73 8.22 8.27
C VAL A 208 -3.47 7.99 7.45
N MET A 209 -2.38 8.60 7.88
CA MET A 209 -1.06 8.44 7.24
C MET A 209 -0.40 7.17 7.73
N THR A 210 -0.20 6.23 6.80
CA THR A 210 0.46 4.95 7.08
C THR A 210 1.86 4.93 6.48
N ASN A 211 2.66 3.92 6.78
CA ASN A 211 4.06 3.85 6.36
C ASN A 211 4.25 3.16 4.99
N PRO A 212 4.80 3.90 3.98
CA PRO A 212 5.15 5.32 3.94
C PRO A 212 4.00 6.20 3.40
N THR A 213 3.96 7.47 3.81
CA THR A 213 3.17 8.50 3.14
C THR A 213 4.09 9.66 2.78
N ALA A 214 4.51 9.73 1.51
CA ALA A 214 5.60 10.62 1.09
C ALA A 214 5.34 11.34 -0.24
N GLY A 215 6.22 12.28 -0.55
CA GLY A 215 6.31 12.97 -1.84
C GLY A 215 5.03 13.69 -2.23
N GLY A 216 4.59 13.49 -3.48
CA GLY A 216 3.41 14.17 -4.05
C GLY A 216 2.09 13.88 -3.32
N VAL A 217 1.95 12.74 -2.65
CA VAL A 217 0.75 12.39 -1.89
C VAL A 217 0.68 13.22 -0.61
N THR A 218 1.77 13.33 0.15
CA THR A 218 1.83 14.20 1.34
C THR A 218 1.66 15.67 0.97
N ALA A 219 2.29 16.10 -0.14
CA ALA A 219 2.23 17.49 -0.62
C ALA A 219 0.88 17.85 -1.29
N SER A 220 -0.07 16.93 -1.35
CA SER A 220 -1.39 17.17 -1.91
C SER A 220 -2.50 16.75 -0.93
N PHE A 221 -3.30 15.78 -1.28
CA PHE A 221 -4.51 15.42 -0.55
C PHE A 221 -4.28 14.85 0.86
N ALA A 222 -3.16 14.15 1.10
CA ALA A 222 -2.93 13.56 2.42
C ALA A 222 -2.66 14.61 3.51
N GLY A 223 -2.08 15.76 3.15
CA GLY A 223 -1.87 16.87 4.07
C GLY A 223 -3.07 17.79 4.29
N LEU A 224 -4.20 17.56 3.59
CA LEU A 224 -5.35 18.46 3.59
C LEU A 224 -6.53 17.97 4.45
N GLY A 225 -6.36 16.90 5.21
CA GLY A 225 -7.40 16.40 6.12
C GLY A 225 -7.77 17.44 7.18
N ASP A 226 -9.04 17.47 7.57
CA ASP A 226 -9.50 18.23 8.73
C ASP A 226 -8.95 17.59 10.02
N ILE A 227 -8.77 16.27 9.99
CA ILE A 227 -8.11 15.50 11.04
C ILE A 227 -7.02 14.64 10.38
N LEU A 228 -5.79 14.77 10.88
CA LEU A 228 -4.63 14.00 10.44
C LEU A 228 -4.20 13.04 11.55
N ILE A 229 -4.21 11.75 11.25
CA ILE A 229 -3.80 10.67 12.16
C ILE A 229 -2.58 10.00 11.54
N GLY A 230 -1.50 9.82 12.27
CA GLY A 230 -0.32 9.07 11.83
C GLY A 230 -0.22 7.73 12.55
N GLU A 231 0.02 6.64 11.80
CA GLU A 231 0.46 5.39 12.44
C GLU A 231 1.82 5.61 13.12
N PRO A 232 2.06 5.06 14.32
CA PRO A 232 3.35 5.17 14.98
C PRO A 232 4.51 4.76 14.08
N LYS A 233 5.55 5.60 13.99
CA LYS A 233 6.75 5.43 13.13
C LYS A 233 6.46 5.47 11.62
N ALA A 234 5.30 5.90 11.17
CA ALA A 234 5.07 6.17 9.74
C ALA A 234 5.95 7.34 9.27
N ILE A 235 6.49 7.23 8.04
CA ILE A 235 7.32 8.23 7.36
C ILE A 235 6.49 8.87 6.26
#